data_5105b85d4ab3c0806dce8da4bc590405
#
_entry.id   5105b85d4ab3c0806dce8da4bc590405
#
_cell.length_a   1.000
_cell.length_b   1.000
_cell.length_c   1.000
_cell.angle_alpha   90.00
_cell.angle_beta   90.00
_cell.angle_gamma   90.00
#
_symmetry.space_group_name_H-M   'P 1'
#
loop_
_entity.id
_entity.type
_entity.pdbx_description
1 polymer ?
#
loop_
_entity_poly.entity_id
_entity_poly.type
_entity_poly.pdbx_seq_one_letter_code
_entity_poly.pdbx_strand_id
1 'polypeptide(L)'
;MPRYAGAPSGGTSRARTLPLSAPVSADYDEEQEENASASAVHMRPILLWTHDPPNFSQHDFVMNPAISLPNESDTELLMLMNASTFEEREAALTLGKDPMTLDTTRTLVFRAKQAVADAAVVARQPQLQLSVSRGIASLCHLSNRSQAVIMRTPREHHIITHMELYFRDQYMGRADMWRLALSRIDSCVYIGQVISLPTGLRAKVGRLFVHKHSVLSGYVDTSTKPIFRSESARCTIFIQMSKEMWEFDEHGELYYEKVLHGFLPDMLRRWKVIGTNHVVSLVLFTRVLYDESEKAYLDGLPLQCTSSGEWYVDYYKVVLDLDSLTQWPAVMRILKEEFYHFQHDILLRPVSPGADIDRRRLLGRFASAYQGNLLEAVNMELNSSNKHYLDRDLTRTGFLLIVLTAGTGHFHADKALLRLTTQRMFDQAISMDLVCLSQMPLQTVPHIHLKSKEPTK
;
A
#
# COMPACT_ATOMS: atom_id res chain seq x y z
N MET A 1 9.88 -21.30 -48.30
CA MET A 1 9.25 -21.71 -49.57
C MET A 1 8.34 -22.90 -49.34
N PRO A 2 7.17 -23.10 -49.99
CA PRO A 2 6.44 -22.22 -50.92
C PRO A 2 5.12 -21.69 -50.32
N ARG A 3 4.54 -20.53 -50.65
CA ARG A 3 3.76 -20.05 -51.83
C ARG A 3 2.53 -20.93 -52.10
N TYR A 4 1.28 -20.43 -52.16
CA TYR A 4 0.49 -19.50 -53.00
C TYR A 4 -0.90 -19.36 -52.37
N ALA A 5 -1.55 -18.23 -52.26
CA ALA A 5 -2.23 -17.35 -53.21
C ALA A 5 -3.66 -17.84 -53.61
N GLY A 6 -4.63 -16.90 -53.52
CA GLY A 6 -5.82 -16.92 -54.32
C GLY A 6 -7.09 -16.39 -53.67
N ALA A 7 -7.42 -15.13 -53.84
CA ALA A 7 -8.82 -14.66 -53.91
C ALA A 7 -9.34 -14.82 -55.32
N PRO A 8 -10.66 -14.84 -55.62
CA PRO A 8 -11.36 -13.59 -55.81
C PRO A 8 -12.90 -13.55 -55.53
N SER A 9 -13.35 -12.32 -55.34
CA SER A 9 -14.51 -11.61 -55.90
C SER A 9 -15.94 -12.16 -55.91
N GLY A 10 -16.82 -11.32 -55.41
CA GLY A 10 -17.95 -10.84 -56.18
C GLY A 10 -19.35 -11.29 -55.81
N GLY A 11 -20.25 -10.34 -55.54
CA GLY A 11 -21.61 -10.54 -55.95
C GLY A 11 -22.73 -10.12 -55.00
N THR A 12 -23.12 -8.84 -55.09
CA THR A 12 -24.49 -8.31 -55.22
C THR A 12 -25.57 -8.58 -54.17
N SER A 13 -25.97 -7.46 -53.60
CA SER A 13 -27.27 -7.00 -53.11
C SER A 13 -28.51 -7.90 -53.41
N ARG A 14 -29.31 -8.06 -52.34
CA ARG A 14 -30.79 -7.98 -52.46
C ARG A 14 -31.42 -7.63 -51.14
N ALA A 15 -32.08 -6.51 -51.14
CA ALA A 15 -33.06 -6.09 -50.14
C ALA A 15 -34.22 -7.08 -50.09
N ARG A 16 -34.68 -7.41 -48.88
CA ARG A 16 -36.04 -7.91 -48.68
C ARG A 16 -36.66 -7.37 -47.41
N THR A 17 -37.68 -6.63 -47.65
CA THR A 17 -38.82 -6.13 -46.90
C THR A 17 -39.22 -6.92 -45.65
N LEU A 18 -39.53 -6.14 -44.61
CA LEU A 18 -40.29 -6.51 -43.42
C LEU A 18 -41.71 -7.01 -43.74
N PRO A 19 -42.30 -7.82 -42.87
CA PRO A 19 -43.70 -7.59 -42.52
C PRO A 19 -43.88 -7.23 -41.03
N LEU A 20 -44.85 -6.35 -40.83
CA LEU A 20 -45.41 -5.87 -39.56
C LEU A 20 -46.22 -6.97 -38.85
N SER A 21 -46.28 -6.79 -37.51
CA SER A 21 -47.39 -7.11 -36.60
C SER A 21 -47.58 -8.54 -36.11
N ALA A 22 -47.37 -8.69 -34.82
CA ALA A 22 -48.30 -9.31 -33.87
C ALA A 22 -47.75 -9.20 -32.42
N PRO A 23 -48.51 -9.48 -31.37
CA PRO A 23 -48.70 -8.51 -30.29
C PRO A 23 -47.84 -8.77 -29.08
N VAL A 24 -47.54 -7.66 -28.38
CA VAL A 24 -46.95 -7.65 -27.04
C VAL A 24 -48.03 -8.13 -26.06
N SER A 25 -47.80 -9.25 -25.42
CA SER A 25 -48.45 -9.57 -24.15
C SER A 25 -47.69 -10.65 -23.38
N ALA A 26 -47.44 -10.38 -22.11
CA ALA A 26 -47.30 -11.33 -21.04
C ALA A 26 -45.93 -12.00 -20.74
N ASP A 27 -44.80 -11.32 -20.89
CA ASP A 27 -43.54 -11.89 -20.36
C ASP A 27 -42.80 -10.94 -19.36
N TYR A 28 -43.39 -9.78 -19.01
CA TYR A 28 -42.75 -8.83 -18.12
C TYR A 28 -42.98 -9.08 -16.61
N ASP A 29 -43.98 -9.86 -16.24
CA ASP A 29 -44.32 -10.10 -14.83
C ASP A 29 -43.62 -11.34 -14.25
N GLU A 30 -43.28 -12.36 -15.07
CA GLU A 30 -42.58 -13.56 -14.61
C GLU A 30 -41.08 -13.29 -14.33
N GLU A 31 -40.39 -12.45 -15.12
CA GLU A 31 -38.97 -12.09 -14.84
C GLU A 31 -38.83 -11.24 -13.60
N GLN A 32 -39.82 -10.45 -13.19
CA GLN A 32 -39.77 -9.67 -11.95
C GLN A 32 -40.07 -10.53 -10.72
N GLU A 33 -40.94 -11.53 -10.81
CA GLU A 33 -41.17 -12.47 -9.71
C GLU A 33 -39.99 -13.47 -9.55
N GLU A 34 -39.36 -13.93 -10.62
CA GLU A 34 -38.15 -14.76 -10.56
C GLU A 34 -36.97 -13.97 -9.97
N ASN A 35 -36.75 -12.71 -10.35
CA ASN A 35 -35.74 -11.87 -9.79
C ASN A 35 -36.00 -11.50 -8.31
N ALA A 36 -37.23 -11.30 -7.92
CA ALA A 36 -37.60 -11.06 -6.53
C ALA A 36 -37.44 -12.34 -5.68
N SER A 37 -37.81 -13.52 -6.20
CA SER A 37 -37.63 -14.79 -5.52
C SER A 37 -36.13 -15.21 -5.44
N ALA A 38 -35.34 -14.95 -6.49
CA ALA A 38 -33.91 -15.14 -6.50
C ALA A 38 -33.19 -14.22 -5.48
N SER A 39 -33.63 -12.98 -5.35
CA SER A 39 -33.13 -12.01 -4.35
C SER A 39 -33.40 -12.45 -2.91
N ALA A 40 -34.57 -13.04 -2.62
CA ALA A 40 -34.94 -13.53 -1.30
C ALA A 40 -34.13 -14.72 -0.80
N VAL A 41 -33.54 -15.52 -1.70
CA VAL A 41 -32.70 -16.69 -1.38
C VAL A 41 -31.30 -16.30 -0.92
N HIS A 42 -30.87 -15.05 -1.15
CA HIS A 42 -29.51 -14.56 -0.89
C HIS A 42 -29.31 -13.92 0.48
N MET A 43 -30.37 -13.67 1.21
CA MET A 43 -30.31 -12.97 2.52
C MET A 43 -30.96 -13.81 3.63
N ARG A 44 -30.39 -13.71 4.85
CA ARG A 44 -30.94 -14.32 6.05
C ARG A 44 -30.77 -13.42 7.26
N PRO A 45 -31.87 -13.03 7.94
CA PRO A 45 -31.78 -12.39 9.23
C PRO A 45 -31.35 -13.42 10.29
N ILE A 46 -30.46 -13.02 11.19
CA ILE A 46 -29.97 -13.84 12.30
C ILE A 46 -29.91 -13.07 13.59
N LEU A 47 -29.98 -13.78 14.71
CA LEU A 47 -29.64 -13.25 16.01
C LEU A 47 -28.16 -13.44 16.26
N LEU A 48 -27.40 -12.34 16.26
CA LEU A 48 -25.96 -12.34 16.46
C LEU A 48 -25.62 -12.39 17.95
N TRP A 49 -24.68 -13.24 18.31
CA TRP A 49 -24.08 -13.32 19.63
C TRP A 49 -22.63 -12.86 19.57
N THR A 50 -22.11 -12.37 20.69
CA THR A 50 -20.68 -12.08 20.82
C THR A 50 -20.09 -12.90 21.96
N HIS A 51 -18.83 -13.32 21.79
CA HIS A 51 -18.11 -14.11 22.80
C HIS A 51 -16.69 -13.57 23.02
N ASP A 52 -16.12 -13.91 24.18
CA ASP A 52 -14.74 -13.63 24.53
C ASP A 52 -13.90 -14.91 24.47
N PRO A 53 -12.84 -14.92 23.65
CA PRO A 53 -11.81 -15.95 23.78
C PRO A 53 -11.03 -15.73 25.11
N PRO A 54 -10.60 -16.73 25.81
CA PRO A 54 -10.78 -18.18 25.61
C PRO A 54 -11.99 -18.80 26.33
N ASN A 55 -12.80 -17.99 27.01
CA ASN A 55 -13.82 -18.48 27.94
C ASN A 55 -14.95 -19.25 27.26
N PHE A 56 -15.22 -18.96 26.01
CA PHE A 56 -16.31 -19.54 25.25
C PHE A 56 -15.82 -20.44 24.11
N SER A 57 -15.01 -19.90 23.22
CA SER A 57 -14.35 -20.58 22.10
C SER A 57 -13.10 -19.87 21.72
N GLN A 58 -12.08 -20.58 21.22
CA GLN A 58 -10.87 -19.98 20.64
C GLN A 58 -11.06 -19.55 19.18
N HIS A 59 -12.21 -19.87 18.57
CA HIS A 59 -12.52 -19.57 17.20
C HIS A 59 -13.17 -18.19 17.08
N ASP A 60 -12.84 -17.47 16.03
CA ASP A 60 -13.40 -16.15 15.75
C ASP A 60 -14.89 -16.17 15.41
N PHE A 61 -15.34 -17.27 14.79
CA PHE A 61 -16.71 -17.52 14.39
C PHE A 61 -17.16 -18.90 14.90
N VAL A 62 -18.27 -18.92 15.62
CA VAL A 62 -18.91 -20.15 16.07
C VAL A 62 -20.35 -20.15 15.65
N MET A 63 -20.80 -21.21 15.00
CA MET A 63 -22.18 -21.32 14.53
C MET A 63 -22.87 -22.56 15.10
N ASN A 64 -24.20 -22.50 15.16
CA ASN A 64 -25.02 -23.68 15.44
C ASN A 64 -25.07 -24.54 14.17
N PRO A 65 -24.69 -25.84 14.26
CA PRO A 65 -24.74 -26.75 13.13
C PRO A 65 -26.16 -26.99 12.56
N ALA A 66 -27.19 -26.72 13.34
CA ALA A 66 -28.58 -26.81 12.89
C ALA A 66 -28.99 -25.61 11.97
N ILE A 67 -28.16 -24.59 11.91
CA ILE A 67 -28.42 -23.41 11.05
C ILE A 67 -27.70 -23.57 9.73
N SER A 68 -28.48 -23.62 8.69
CA SER A 68 -27.95 -23.52 7.31
C SER A 68 -27.59 -22.07 7.02
N LEU A 69 -26.30 -21.77 6.84
CA LEU A 69 -25.90 -20.53 6.20
C LEU A 69 -26.30 -20.53 4.72
N PRO A 70 -26.44 -19.36 4.10
CA PRO A 70 -26.59 -19.30 2.64
C PRO A 70 -25.46 -20.11 1.99
N ASN A 71 -25.78 -20.94 1.00
CA ASN A 71 -24.78 -21.74 0.34
C ASN A 71 -23.71 -20.85 -0.28
N GLU A 72 -22.46 -21.10 0.09
CA GLU A 72 -21.29 -20.42 -0.44
C GLU A 72 -20.90 -21.10 -1.77
N SER A 73 -20.68 -20.32 -2.80
CA SER A 73 -20.07 -20.80 -4.04
C SER A 73 -18.61 -20.36 -4.12
N ASP A 74 -17.84 -20.90 -5.07
CA ASP A 74 -16.46 -20.49 -5.28
C ASP A 74 -16.34 -19.02 -5.74
N THR A 75 -17.42 -18.43 -6.22
CA THR A 75 -17.50 -17.05 -6.71
C THR A 75 -18.14 -16.09 -5.71
N GLU A 76 -18.71 -16.59 -4.60
CA GLU A 76 -19.45 -15.79 -3.63
C GLU A 76 -18.91 -15.95 -2.22
N LEU A 77 -19.04 -14.87 -1.45
CA LEU A 77 -18.65 -14.78 -0.03
C LEU A 77 -19.89 -14.46 0.81
N LEU A 78 -19.76 -14.62 2.11
CA LEU A 78 -20.77 -14.20 3.07
C LEU A 78 -20.40 -12.84 3.65
N MET A 79 -21.36 -11.93 3.67
CA MET A 79 -21.24 -10.62 4.29
C MET A 79 -22.22 -10.50 5.44
N LEU A 80 -21.69 -10.13 6.61
CA LEU A 80 -22.44 -9.91 7.85
C LEU A 80 -22.47 -8.43 8.16
N MET A 81 -23.64 -7.89 8.46
CA MET A 81 -23.82 -6.52 8.89
C MET A 81 -25.01 -6.40 9.88
N ASN A 82 -25.05 -5.30 10.61
CA ASN A 82 -26.22 -5.00 11.45
C ASN A 82 -27.46 -4.69 10.57
N ALA A 83 -28.65 -4.97 11.08
CA ALA A 83 -29.89 -4.70 10.36
C ALA A 83 -30.06 -3.22 9.97
N SER A 84 -29.69 -2.27 10.85
CA SER A 84 -29.69 -0.84 10.51
C SER A 84 -28.74 -0.46 9.39
N THR A 85 -27.53 -1.03 9.38
CA THR A 85 -26.55 -0.82 8.31
C THR A 85 -27.03 -1.42 6.98
N PHE A 86 -27.77 -2.54 7.05
CA PHE A 86 -28.38 -3.12 5.87
C PHE A 86 -29.45 -2.21 5.26
N GLU A 87 -30.35 -1.67 6.07
CA GLU A 87 -31.37 -0.73 5.63
C GLU A 87 -30.77 0.54 5.01
N GLU A 88 -29.72 1.11 5.63
CA GLU A 88 -28.98 2.26 5.09
C GLU A 88 -28.35 1.95 3.73
N ARG A 89 -27.79 0.73 3.59
CA ARG A 89 -27.15 0.25 2.35
C ARG A 89 -28.19 0.04 1.24
N GLU A 90 -29.30 -0.56 1.54
CA GLU A 90 -30.39 -0.81 0.58
C GLU A 90 -30.97 0.53 0.08
N ALA A 91 -31.20 1.48 0.99
CA ALA A 91 -31.64 2.82 0.63
C ALA A 91 -30.62 3.57 -0.25
N ALA A 92 -29.32 3.39 -0.01
CA ALA A 92 -28.28 4.01 -0.81
C ALA A 92 -28.17 3.39 -2.22
N LEU A 93 -28.36 2.07 -2.34
CA LEU A 93 -28.40 1.37 -3.64
C LEU A 93 -29.60 1.78 -4.48
N THR A 94 -30.77 1.96 -3.86
CA THR A 94 -31.97 2.46 -4.54
C THR A 94 -31.78 3.87 -5.08
N LEU A 95 -30.91 4.66 -4.46
CA LEU A 95 -30.50 5.99 -4.93
C LEU A 95 -29.39 5.96 -6.01
N GLY A 96 -29.03 4.77 -6.51
CA GLY A 96 -28.02 4.61 -7.56
C GLY A 96 -26.56 4.86 -7.12
N LYS A 97 -26.26 4.80 -5.84
CA LYS A 97 -24.88 4.88 -5.36
C LYS A 97 -24.11 3.60 -5.64
N ASP A 98 -22.86 3.75 -6.05
CA ASP A 98 -21.98 2.61 -6.28
C ASP A 98 -21.78 1.80 -4.98
N PRO A 99 -22.00 0.49 -4.98
CA PRO A 99 -21.75 -0.40 -3.84
C PRO A 99 -20.36 -0.26 -3.22
N MET A 100 -19.36 0.11 -4.01
CA MET A 100 -17.98 0.31 -3.55
C MET A 100 -17.76 1.61 -2.76
N THR A 101 -18.66 2.60 -2.92
CA THR A 101 -18.59 3.86 -2.18
C THR A 101 -19.35 3.83 -0.85
N LEU A 102 -20.10 2.74 -0.60
CA LEU A 102 -20.82 2.56 0.65
C LEU A 102 -19.85 2.24 1.79
N ASP A 103 -20.23 2.63 2.99
CA ASP A 103 -19.41 2.45 4.18
C ASP A 103 -19.08 0.97 4.43
N THR A 104 -17.87 0.57 4.03
CA THR A 104 -17.34 -0.78 4.23
C THR A 104 -16.76 -0.99 5.63
N THR A 105 -16.78 0.05 6.47
CA THR A 105 -16.22 0.01 7.84
C THR A 105 -17.17 -0.67 8.83
N ARG A 106 -18.40 -1.02 8.42
CA ARG A 106 -19.40 -1.69 9.27
C ARG A 106 -19.80 -3.06 8.75
N THR A 107 -19.08 -3.57 7.74
CA THR A 107 -19.39 -4.85 7.13
C THR A 107 -18.27 -5.85 7.34
N LEU A 108 -18.62 -7.09 7.64
CA LEU A 108 -17.71 -8.19 7.85
C LEU A 108 -17.89 -9.24 6.77
N VAL A 109 -16.83 -9.48 6.01
CA VAL A 109 -16.82 -10.51 4.94
C VAL A 109 -16.06 -11.72 5.43
N PHE A 110 -16.66 -12.92 5.28
CA PHE A 110 -16.05 -14.18 5.69
C PHE A 110 -16.53 -15.33 4.80
N ARG A 111 -15.87 -16.48 4.88
CA ARG A 111 -16.29 -17.72 4.24
C ARG A 111 -17.03 -18.62 5.22
N ALA A 112 -18.04 -19.35 4.73
CA ALA A 112 -18.82 -20.28 5.58
C ALA A 112 -17.90 -21.30 6.28
N LYS A 113 -16.86 -21.77 5.60
CA LYS A 113 -15.86 -22.70 6.17
C LYS A 113 -15.04 -22.13 7.35
N GLN A 114 -15.04 -20.82 7.55
CA GLN A 114 -14.37 -20.18 8.69
C GLN A 114 -15.24 -20.19 9.95
N ALA A 115 -16.53 -20.41 9.81
CA ALA A 115 -17.45 -20.55 10.93
C ALA A 115 -17.47 -22.01 11.42
N VAL A 116 -16.96 -22.21 12.62
CA VAL A 116 -16.83 -23.55 13.20
C VAL A 116 -18.15 -23.99 13.83
N ALA A 117 -18.62 -25.15 13.46
CA ALA A 117 -19.77 -25.77 14.09
C ALA A 117 -19.34 -26.45 15.42
N ASP A 118 -19.67 -25.86 16.56
CA ASP A 118 -19.30 -26.33 17.86
C ASP A 118 -20.54 -26.84 18.62
N ALA A 119 -20.75 -28.16 18.60
CA ALA A 119 -21.88 -28.81 19.26
C ALA A 119 -21.86 -28.64 20.80
N ALA A 120 -20.67 -28.57 21.42
CA ALA A 120 -20.54 -28.38 22.85
C ALA A 120 -20.97 -26.98 23.30
N VAL A 121 -20.68 -25.96 22.46
CA VAL A 121 -21.12 -24.59 22.69
C VAL A 121 -22.63 -24.48 22.53
N VAL A 122 -23.19 -25.09 21.48
CA VAL A 122 -24.63 -25.08 21.20
C VAL A 122 -25.42 -25.80 22.28
N ALA A 123 -24.90 -26.91 22.83
CA ALA A 123 -25.54 -27.61 23.93
C ALA A 123 -25.68 -26.71 25.20
N ARG A 124 -24.75 -25.82 25.44
CA ARG A 124 -24.81 -24.83 26.54
C ARG A 124 -25.74 -23.65 26.24
N GLN A 125 -25.89 -23.30 24.96
CA GLN A 125 -26.70 -22.16 24.50
C GLN A 125 -27.52 -22.53 23.24
N PRO A 126 -28.67 -23.22 23.43
CA PRO A 126 -29.47 -23.72 22.29
C PRO A 126 -30.00 -22.61 21.35
N GLN A 127 -30.15 -21.39 21.86
CA GLN A 127 -30.62 -20.25 21.08
C GLN A 127 -29.55 -19.58 20.23
N LEU A 128 -28.27 -19.98 20.40
CA LEU A 128 -27.19 -19.44 19.66
C LEU A 128 -27.36 -19.76 18.16
N GLN A 129 -27.32 -18.73 17.34
CA GLN A 129 -27.32 -18.86 15.88
C GLN A 129 -25.91 -18.75 15.34
N LEU A 130 -25.35 -17.53 15.39
CA LEU A 130 -23.98 -17.23 15.05
C LEU A 130 -23.38 -16.40 16.19
N SER A 131 -22.16 -16.75 16.61
CA SER A 131 -21.39 -15.97 17.56
C SER A 131 -20.07 -15.52 16.93
N VAL A 132 -19.74 -14.26 17.11
CA VAL A 132 -18.52 -13.64 16.63
C VAL A 132 -17.69 -13.17 17.82
N SER A 133 -16.37 -13.27 17.74
CA SER A 133 -15.51 -12.79 18.82
C SER A 133 -15.74 -11.30 19.08
N ARG A 134 -15.73 -10.88 20.36
CA ARG A 134 -16.04 -9.50 20.76
C ARG A 134 -15.11 -8.47 20.08
N GLY A 135 -13.84 -8.84 19.84
CA GLY A 135 -12.90 -7.99 19.12
C GLY A 135 -13.38 -7.64 17.73
N ILE A 136 -13.87 -8.62 16.96
CA ILE A 136 -14.40 -8.41 15.61
C ILE A 136 -15.73 -7.66 15.67
N ALA A 137 -16.62 -8.05 16.59
CA ALA A 137 -17.92 -7.43 16.74
C ALA A 137 -17.81 -5.92 17.03
N SER A 138 -16.88 -5.51 17.90
CA SER A 138 -16.65 -4.10 18.21
C SER A 138 -16.12 -3.31 17.01
N LEU A 139 -15.27 -3.91 16.18
CA LEU A 139 -14.77 -3.28 14.96
C LEU A 139 -15.87 -3.01 13.93
N CYS A 140 -16.83 -3.93 13.83
CA CYS A 140 -17.95 -3.84 12.89
C CYS A 140 -19.20 -3.18 13.49
N HIS A 141 -19.10 -2.57 14.70
CA HIS A 141 -20.23 -2.00 15.43
C HIS A 141 -21.40 -2.99 15.64
N LEU A 142 -21.09 -4.27 15.81
CA LEU A 142 -22.04 -5.32 16.07
C LEU A 142 -22.24 -5.48 17.58
N SER A 143 -23.49 -5.50 18.02
CA SER A 143 -23.86 -5.67 19.45
C SER A 143 -24.23 -7.10 19.76
N ASN A 144 -24.05 -7.50 21.03
CA ASN A 144 -24.48 -8.81 21.49
C ASN A 144 -26.01 -8.90 21.48
N ARG A 145 -26.56 -10.00 21.01
CA ARG A 145 -27.98 -10.25 20.84
C ARG A 145 -28.70 -9.22 19.95
N SER A 146 -27.98 -8.67 18.97
CA SER A 146 -28.57 -7.80 17.96
C SER A 146 -29.07 -8.58 16.76
N GLN A 147 -30.02 -7.99 16.05
CA GLN A 147 -30.41 -8.47 14.74
C GLN A 147 -29.35 -8.12 13.73
N ALA A 148 -28.90 -9.10 12.97
CA ALA A 148 -27.93 -8.94 11.89
C ALA A 148 -28.43 -9.65 10.65
N VAL A 149 -27.91 -9.26 9.52
CA VAL A 149 -28.23 -9.85 8.21
C VAL A 149 -26.99 -10.48 7.62
N ILE A 150 -27.11 -11.73 7.21
CA ILE A 150 -26.10 -12.41 6.38
C ILE A 150 -26.62 -12.45 4.95
N MET A 151 -25.79 -12.00 4.03
CA MET A 151 -26.09 -12.05 2.60
C MET A 151 -24.91 -12.59 1.80
N ARG A 152 -25.19 -13.10 0.60
CA ARG A 152 -24.13 -13.42 -0.36
C ARG A 152 -23.63 -12.16 -1.05
N THR A 153 -22.37 -12.16 -1.38
CA THR A 153 -21.72 -11.06 -2.11
C THR A 153 -20.72 -11.61 -3.10
N PRO A 154 -20.61 -11.02 -4.31
CA PRO A 154 -19.63 -11.45 -5.29
C PRO A 154 -18.20 -11.31 -4.72
N ARG A 155 -17.38 -12.35 -4.93
CA ARG A 155 -16.00 -12.42 -4.48
C ARG A 155 -15.16 -11.28 -5.03
N GLU A 156 -15.37 -10.90 -6.28
CA GLU A 156 -14.61 -9.90 -7.03
C GLU A 156 -14.60 -8.53 -6.34
N HIS A 157 -15.69 -8.15 -5.69
CA HIS A 157 -15.82 -6.88 -4.98
C HIS A 157 -15.02 -6.82 -3.67
N HIS A 158 -14.56 -7.95 -3.15
CA HIS A 158 -13.90 -8.04 -1.85
C HIS A 158 -12.47 -8.58 -1.92
N ILE A 159 -11.90 -8.72 -3.13
CA ILE A 159 -10.50 -9.11 -3.30
C ILE A 159 -9.60 -8.00 -2.78
N ILE A 160 -8.80 -8.33 -1.79
CA ILE A 160 -7.83 -7.42 -1.20
C ILE A 160 -6.69 -7.18 -2.18
N THR A 161 -6.47 -5.92 -2.55
CA THR A 161 -5.33 -5.52 -3.38
C THR A 161 -4.03 -5.47 -2.59
N HIS A 162 -4.09 -4.88 -1.39
CA HIS A 162 -2.95 -4.76 -0.47
C HIS A 162 -3.37 -5.10 0.95
N MET A 163 -2.50 -5.84 1.65
CA MET A 163 -2.69 -6.23 3.04
C MET A 163 -1.43 -5.88 3.83
N GLU A 164 -1.55 -5.00 4.83
CA GLU A 164 -0.45 -4.66 5.73
C GLU A 164 -0.43 -5.62 6.91
N LEU A 165 0.72 -6.26 7.11
CA LEU A 165 0.99 -7.23 8.16
C LEU A 165 2.06 -6.69 9.11
N TYR A 166 1.70 -6.47 10.36
CA TYR A 166 2.60 -5.96 11.40
C TYR A 166 3.18 -7.09 12.23
N PHE A 167 4.47 -7.04 12.48
CA PHE A 167 5.15 -7.99 13.37
C PHE A 167 6.20 -7.26 14.21
N ARG A 168 6.56 -7.86 15.35
CA ARG A 168 7.44 -7.25 16.34
C ARG A 168 8.29 -8.29 17.05
N ASP A 169 9.55 -7.92 17.39
CA ASP A 169 10.47 -8.66 18.23
C ASP A 169 10.65 -10.14 17.86
N GLN A 170 10.62 -10.42 16.55
CA GLN A 170 10.82 -11.77 16.03
C GLN A 170 11.54 -11.71 14.67
N TYR A 171 12.34 -12.72 14.40
CA TYR A 171 12.93 -12.88 13.09
C TYR A 171 11.89 -13.42 12.11
N MET A 172 11.67 -12.72 11.02
CA MET A 172 10.78 -13.14 9.94
C MET A 172 11.55 -13.04 8.62
N GLY A 173 12.09 -14.15 8.18
CA GLY A 173 12.80 -14.23 6.91
C GLY A 173 11.87 -14.23 5.71
N ARG A 174 12.40 -14.04 4.49
CA ARG A 174 11.60 -14.03 3.24
C ARG A 174 10.76 -15.30 3.05
N ALA A 175 11.34 -16.46 3.38
CA ALA A 175 10.61 -17.72 3.29
C ALA A 175 9.40 -17.78 4.23
N ASP A 176 9.53 -17.20 5.43
CA ASP A 176 8.45 -17.16 6.39
C ASP A 176 7.37 -16.15 5.99
N MET A 177 7.75 -14.99 5.46
CA MET A 177 6.83 -14.02 4.87
C MET A 177 6.03 -14.65 3.73
N TRP A 178 6.69 -15.37 2.84
CA TRP A 178 6.05 -16.08 1.73
C TRP A 178 5.09 -17.17 2.23
N ARG A 179 5.52 -18.01 3.18
CA ARG A 179 4.67 -19.06 3.79
C ARG A 179 3.44 -18.46 4.48
N LEU A 180 3.62 -17.32 5.18
CA LEU A 180 2.53 -16.65 5.86
C LEU A 180 1.51 -16.10 4.86
N ALA A 181 1.98 -15.47 3.78
CA ALA A 181 1.12 -14.99 2.71
C ALA A 181 0.34 -16.13 2.05
N LEU A 182 1.01 -17.23 1.67
CA LEU A 182 0.38 -18.40 1.08
C LEU A 182 -0.65 -19.04 1.99
N SER A 183 -0.41 -19.06 3.30
CA SER A 183 -1.33 -19.67 4.28
C SER A 183 -2.69 -18.96 4.33
N ARG A 184 -2.80 -17.77 3.79
CA ARG A 184 -4.05 -16.96 3.79
C ARG A 184 -4.76 -16.93 2.46
N ILE A 185 -4.16 -17.42 1.39
CA ILE A 185 -4.84 -17.54 0.09
C ILE A 185 -6.12 -18.37 0.27
N ASP A 186 -7.16 -17.99 -0.42
CA ASP A 186 -8.49 -18.61 -0.36
C ASP A 186 -9.17 -18.52 1.03
N SER A 187 -8.86 -17.46 1.79
CA SER A 187 -9.52 -17.17 3.06
C SER A 187 -9.87 -15.69 3.18
N CYS A 188 -10.83 -15.36 4.03
CA CYS A 188 -11.09 -13.97 4.39
C CYS A 188 -10.27 -13.61 5.63
N VAL A 189 -9.79 -12.36 5.65
CA VAL A 189 -9.05 -11.77 6.77
C VAL A 189 -9.71 -10.47 7.21
N TYR A 190 -9.47 -10.07 8.45
CA TYR A 190 -10.03 -8.84 9.03
C TYR A 190 -8.94 -8.09 9.81
N ILE A 191 -9.15 -6.78 9.98
CA ILE A 191 -8.23 -5.92 10.72
C ILE A 191 -8.12 -6.40 12.18
N GLY A 192 -6.89 -6.48 12.69
CA GLY A 192 -6.60 -6.95 14.05
C GLY A 192 -6.41 -8.46 14.17
N GLN A 193 -6.71 -9.25 13.13
CA GLN A 193 -6.48 -10.69 13.12
C GLN A 193 -5.00 -11.00 13.30
N VAL A 194 -4.71 -11.96 14.19
CA VAL A 194 -3.36 -12.49 14.36
C VAL A 194 -3.21 -13.78 13.55
N ILE A 195 -2.31 -13.73 12.58
CA ILE A 195 -1.98 -14.88 11.75
C ILE A 195 -0.74 -15.53 12.34
N SER A 196 -0.82 -16.81 12.67
CA SER A 196 0.29 -17.57 13.25
C SER A 196 0.74 -18.68 12.30
N LEU A 197 2.04 -18.86 12.17
CA LEU A 197 2.64 -20.02 11.51
C LEU A 197 2.91 -21.14 12.53
N PRO A 198 2.98 -22.40 12.08
CA PRO A 198 3.38 -23.51 12.95
C PRO A 198 4.75 -23.33 13.60
N THR A 199 5.61 -22.51 12.99
CA THR A 199 6.93 -22.14 13.52
C THR A 199 6.89 -21.21 14.73
N GLY A 200 5.70 -20.76 15.15
CA GLY A 200 5.51 -19.80 16.24
C GLY A 200 5.54 -18.32 15.82
N LEU A 201 5.89 -18.03 14.57
CA LEU A 201 5.88 -16.67 14.05
C LEU A 201 4.45 -16.13 13.94
N ARG A 202 4.27 -14.86 14.28
CA ARG A 202 2.96 -14.20 14.29
C ARG A 202 3.04 -12.86 13.57
N ALA A 203 2.00 -12.57 12.80
CA ALA A 203 1.79 -11.25 12.22
C ALA A 203 0.34 -10.80 12.44
N LYS A 204 0.14 -9.52 12.72
CA LYS A 204 -1.17 -8.91 12.93
C LYS A 204 -1.59 -8.17 11.67
N VAL A 205 -2.79 -8.42 11.20
CA VAL A 205 -3.38 -7.65 10.10
C VAL A 205 -3.66 -6.23 10.57
N GLY A 206 -3.03 -5.25 9.95
CA GLY A 206 -3.17 -3.84 10.33
C GLY A 206 -4.16 -3.09 9.46
N ARG A 207 -3.91 -3.04 8.16
CA ARG A 207 -4.78 -2.38 7.19
C ARG A 207 -5.04 -3.27 5.99
N LEU A 208 -6.24 -3.13 5.45
CA LEU A 208 -6.69 -3.83 4.27
C LEU A 208 -7.21 -2.84 3.24
N PHE A 209 -6.88 -3.05 1.98
CA PHE A 209 -7.31 -2.18 0.90
C PHE A 209 -7.91 -3.00 -0.24
N VAL A 210 -9.11 -2.61 -0.65
CA VAL A 210 -9.75 -3.08 -1.88
C VAL A 210 -9.71 -1.91 -2.87
N HIS A 211 -8.94 -2.06 -3.95
CA HIS A 211 -8.59 -0.97 -4.86
C HIS A 211 -7.91 0.19 -4.11
N LYS A 212 -8.61 1.29 -3.87
CA LYS A 212 -8.10 2.48 -3.16
C LYS A 212 -8.79 2.73 -1.82
N HIS A 213 -9.76 1.89 -1.47
CA HIS A 213 -10.58 2.05 -0.27
C HIS A 213 -10.08 1.16 0.85
N SER A 214 -9.98 1.73 2.05
CA SER A 214 -9.69 0.95 3.27
C SER A 214 -10.93 0.18 3.68
N VAL A 215 -10.76 -1.13 3.96
CA VAL A 215 -11.86 -2.02 4.36
C VAL A 215 -11.52 -2.72 5.67
N LEU A 216 -12.53 -3.17 6.42
CA LEU A 216 -12.33 -3.93 7.67
C LEU A 216 -12.01 -5.40 7.44
N SER A 217 -12.55 -5.98 6.40
CA SER A 217 -12.37 -7.38 6.06
C SER A 217 -12.39 -7.57 4.55
N GLY A 218 -11.84 -8.66 4.07
CA GLY A 218 -11.86 -8.98 2.66
C GLY A 218 -11.25 -10.35 2.37
N TYR A 219 -11.27 -10.72 1.12
CA TYR A 219 -10.82 -12.00 0.61
C TYR A 219 -9.39 -11.90 0.07
N VAL A 220 -8.55 -12.85 0.46
CA VAL A 220 -7.16 -12.95 0.01
C VAL A 220 -7.07 -13.88 -1.19
N ASP A 221 -6.67 -13.33 -2.31
CA ASP A 221 -6.41 -14.04 -3.55
C ASP A 221 -4.91 -14.11 -3.87
N THR A 222 -4.53 -14.84 -4.89
CA THR A 222 -3.15 -14.92 -5.41
C THR A 222 -2.60 -13.56 -5.89
N SER A 223 -3.49 -12.65 -6.29
CA SER A 223 -3.16 -11.28 -6.69
C SER A 223 -2.91 -10.32 -5.52
N THR A 224 -3.33 -10.70 -4.30
CA THR A 224 -3.18 -9.86 -3.10
C THR A 224 -1.71 -9.63 -2.77
N LYS A 225 -1.33 -8.37 -2.59
CA LYS A 225 0.05 -7.98 -2.24
C LYS A 225 0.19 -7.81 -0.72
N PRO A 226 0.86 -8.73 -0.02
CA PRO A 226 1.16 -8.55 1.40
C PRO A 226 2.30 -7.55 1.56
N ILE A 227 2.14 -6.61 2.47
CA ILE A 227 3.15 -5.63 2.85
C ILE A 227 3.51 -5.92 4.31
N PHE A 228 4.72 -6.40 4.53
CA PHE A 228 5.21 -6.72 5.87
C PHE A 228 5.83 -5.48 6.51
N ARG A 229 5.31 -5.09 7.67
CA ARG A 229 5.78 -3.95 8.44
C ARG A 229 6.30 -4.40 9.80
N SER A 230 7.59 -4.33 9.96
CA SER A 230 8.22 -4.59 11.25
C SER A 230 8.10 -3.37 12.15
N GLU A 231 7.68 -3.57 13.40
CA GLU A 231 7.74 -2.52 14.44
C GLU A 231 9.14 -2.44 15.07
N SER A 232 10.05 -3.34 14.69
CA SER A 232 11.46 -3.38 15.07
C SER A 232 12.31 -3.56 13.81
N ALA A 233 12.31 -2.55 12.92
CA ALA A 233 12.97 -2.61 11.62
C ALA A 233 14.26 -1.78 11.57
N ARG A 234 15.09 -2.06 10.58
CA ARG A 234 16.02 -1.06 10.05
C ARG A 234 15.22 -0.09 9.18
N CYS A 235 15.25 1.18 9.54
CA CYS A 235 14.51 2.22 8.84
C CYS A 235 15.50 3.22 8.23
N THR A 236 15.51 3.32 6.90
CA THR A 236 16.29 4.35 6.22
C THR A 236 15.36 5.46 5.76
N ILE A 237 15.61 6.66 6.25
CA ILE A 237 14.89 7.87 5.90
C ILE A 237 15.74 8.64 4.89
N PHE A 238 15.26 8.68 3.65
CA PHE A 238 15.83 9.48 2.59
C PHE A 238 15.12 10.82 2.49
N ILE A 239 15.88 11.92 2.54
CA ILE A 239 15.35 13.27 2.35
C ILE A 239 15.89 13.81 1.06
N GLN A 240 15.00 14.02 0.09
CA GLN A 240 15.35 14.57 -1.20
C GLN A 240 15.59 16.07 -1.09
N MET A 241 16.84 16.48 -1.22
CA MET A 241 17.26 17.88 -1.19
C MET A 241 17.17 18.49 -2.59
N SER A 242 15.96 18.60 -3.12
CA SER A 242 15.67 19.21 -4.40
C SER A 242 15.52 20.73 -4.28
N LYS A 243 15.46 21.43 -5.43
CA LYS A 243 15.29 22.88 -5.48
C LYS A 243 14.11 23.35 -4.63
N GLU A 244 12.98 22.64 -4.70
CA GLU A 244 11.73 22.96 -4.00
C GLU A 244 11.88 22.95 -2.48
N MET A 245 12.86 22.23 -1.91
CA MET A 245 13.07 22.20 -0.45
C MET A 245 13.31 23.57 0.16
N TRP A 246 13.85 24.52 -0.61
CA TRP A 246 14.10 25.90 -0.19
C TRP A 246 13.05 26.88 -0.73
N GLU A 247 11.96 26.38 -1.29
CA GLU A 247 10.81 27.20 -1.70
C GLU A 247 9.77 27.25 -0.58
N PHE A 248 8.95 28.29 -0.60
CA PHE A 248 7.84 28.44 0.32
C PHE A 248 6.62 27.68 -0.20
N ASP A 249 5.88 27.11 0.71
CA ASP A 249 4.57 26.56 0.41
C ASP A 249 3.49 27.66 0.33
N GLU A 250 2.23 27.23 0.13
CA GLU A 250 1.06 28.14 0.06
C GLU A 250 0.79 28.88 1.38
N HIS A 251 1.34 28.40 2.50
CA HIS A 251 1.21 28.99 3.83
C HIS A 251 2.40 29.86 4.24
N GLY A 252 3.41 29.96 3.38
CA GLY A 252 4.63 30.73 3.66
C GLY A 252 5.64 30.00 4.53
N GLU A 253 5.54 28.67 4.69
CA GLU A 253 6.53 27.82 5.34
C GLU A 253 7.49 27.23 4.32
N LEU A 254 8.78 27.16 4.67
CA LEU A 254 9.75 26.44 3.83
C LEU A 254 9.55 24.94 3.93
N TYR A 255 9.67 24.23 2.81
CA TYR A 255 9.45 22.78 2.81
C TYR A 255 10.40 22.02 3.76
N TYR A 256 11.66 22.45 3.90
CA TYR A 256 12.57 21.83 4.85
C TYR A 256 12.14 22.07 6.32
N GLU A 257 11.51 23.20 6.64
CA GLU A 257 10.97 23.46 7.98
C GLU A 257 9.81 22.54 8.31
N LYS A 258 8.97 22.19 7.33
CA LYS A 258 7.93 21.17 7.50
C LYS A 258 8.52 19.80 7.87
N VAL A 259 9.67 19.45 7.32
CA VAL A 259 10.37 18.21 7.73
C VAL A 259 10.83 18.32 9.18
N LEU A 260 11.49 19.41 9.56
CA LEU A 260 12.12 19.60 10.86
C LEU A 260 11.12 19.81 12.00
N HIS A 261 10.06 20.57 11.76
CA HIS A 261 9.13 20.99 12.81
C HIS A 261 7.78 20.25 12.76
N GLY A 262 7.44 19.66 11.63
CA GLY A 262 6.20 18.92 11.41
C GLY A 262 6.41 17.43 11.38
N PHE A 263 6.78 16.90 10.22
CA PHE A 263 6.72 15.46 9.91
C PHE A 263 7.59 14.60 10.85
N LEU A 264 8.89 14.90 10.96
CA LEU A 264 9.80 14.05 11.73
C LEU A 264 9.44 14.02 13.23
N PRO A 265 9.21 15.15 13.91
CA PRO A 265 8.80 15.14 15.32
C PRO A 265 7.51 14.39 15.56
N ASP A 266 6.51 14.51 14.68
CA ASP A 266 5.22 13.83 14.81
C ASP A 266 5.35 12.33 14.60
N MET A 267 6.10 11.90 13.60
CA MET A 267 6.37 10.48 13.34
C MET A 267 7.02 9.83 14.56
N LEU A 268 8.03 10.47 15.14
CA LEU A 268 8.76 9.93 16.27
C LEU A 268 7.98 9.92 17.58
N ARG A 269 7.13 10.93 17.77
CA ARG A 269 6.20 10.94 18.88
C ARG A 269 5.26 9.73 18.78
N ARG A 270 4.75 9.45 17.59
CA ARG A 270 3.91 8.27 17.33
C ARG A 270 4.68 6.98 17.54
N TRP A 271 5.90 6.87 17.05
CA TRP A 271 6.74 5.69 17.27
C TRP A 271 7.00 5.45 18.77
N LYS A 272 7.23 6.51 19.53
CA LYS A 272 7.38 6.42 20.98
C LYS A 272 6.11 5.92 21.68
N VAL A 273 4.93 6.38 21.25
CA VAL A 273 3.63 5.94 21.80
C VAL A 273 3.36 4.47 21.47
N ILE A 274 3.65 4.04 20.25
CA ILE A 274 3.50 2.64 19.82
C ILE A 274 4.57 1.75 20.47
N GLY A 275 5.69 2.34 20.89
CA GLY A 275 6.83 1.61 21.48
C GLY A 275 7.65 0.87 20.44
N THR A 276 7.80 1.44 19.23
CA THR A 276 8.65 0.85 18.18
C THR A 276 10.13 0.88 18.60
N ASN A 277 10.89 -0.11 18.12
CA ASN A 277 12.32 -0.24 18.36
C ASN A 277 13.11 -0.24 17.05
N HIS A 278 12.93 0.81 16.25
CA HIS A 278 13.65 0.96 14.99
C HIS A 278 15.10 1.40 15.19
N VAL A 279 15.96 0.89 14.31
CA VAL A 279 17.29 1.45 14.08
C VAL A 279 17.21 2.30 12.81
N VAL A 280 17.58 3.57 12.93
CA VAL A 280 17.34 4.55 11.88
C VAL A 280 18.63 5.05 11.27
N SER A 281 18.69 5.07 9.95
CA SER A 281 19.67 5.82 9.16
C SER A 281 18.96 6.97 8.46
N LEU A 282 19.62 8.14 8.44
CA LEU A 282 19.08 9.34 7.82
C LEU A 282 20.06 9.84 6.76
N VAL A 283 19.58 9.92 5.52
CA VAL A 283 20.40 10.24 4.35
C VAL A 283 19.77 11.38 3.56
N LEU A 284 20.54 12.45 3.37
CA LEU A 284 20.22 13.52 2.44
C LEU A 284 20.72 13.13 1.05
N PHE A 285 19.91 13.28 0.02
CA PHE A 285 20.31 12.99 -1.34
C PHE A 285 19.83 14.06 -2.32
N THR A 286 20.62 14.33 -3.33
CA THR A 286 20.30 15.33 -4.36
C THR A 286 21.00 15.02 -5.67
N ARG A 287 20.45 15.55 -6.75
CA ARG A 287 21.09 15.67 -8.06
C ARG A 287 21.42 17.13 -8.33
N VAL A 288 22.63 17.40 -8.72
CA VAL A 288 23.08 18.74 -9.14
C VAL A 288 23.30 18.72 -10.62
N LEU A 289 22.70 19.68 -11.31
CA LEU A 289 22.84 19.91 -12.74
C LEU A 289 23.93 20.96 -12.97
N TYR A 290 24.77 20.73 -13.97
CA TYR A 290 25.88 21.60 -14.34
C TYR A 290 25.78 22.02 -15.80
N ASP A 291 26.17 23.25 -16.08
CA ASP A 291 26.30 23.76 -17.44
C ASP A 291 27.64 23.30 -18.09
N GLU A 292 27.70 23.25 -19.42
CA GLU A 292 28.90 22.83 -20.16
C GLU A 292 30.13 23.63 -19.77
N SER A 293 29.96 24.95 -19.50
CA SER A 293 31.05 25.85 -19.09
C SER A 293 31.62 25.54 -17.70
N GLU A 294 30.84 24.87 -16.84
CA GLU A 294 31.23 24.53 -15.48
C GLU A 294 32.04 23.23 -15.39
N LYS A 295 31.97 22.42 -16.45
CA LYS A 295 32.62 21.10 -16.52
C LYS A 295 34.13 21.15 -16.24
N ALA A 296 34.80 22.20 -16.67
CA ALA A 296 36.24 22.37 -16.44
C ALA A 296 36.62 22.50 -14.95
N TYR A 297 35.66 22.80 -14.08
CA TYR A 297 35.89 22.94 -12.64
C TYR A 297 35.46 21.71 -11.82
N LEU A 298 35.03 20.65 -12.49
CA LEU A 298 34.43 19.46 -11.88
C LEU A 298 35.34 18.22 -12.00
N ASP A 299 36.65 18.45 -12.23
CA ASP A 299 37.62 17.35 -12.32
C ASP A 299 37.58 16.45 -11.08
N GLY A 300 37.54 15.13 -11.32
CA GLY A 300 37.50 14.10 -10.27
C GLY A 300 36.10 13.75 -9.77
N LEU A 301 35.03 14.42 -10.23
CA LEU A 301 33.66 14.02 -9.91
C LEU A 301 33.09 13.03 -10.96
N PRO A 302 32.21 12.10 -10.54
CA PRO A 302 31.57 11.13 -11.43
C PRO A 302 30.48 11.81 -12.28
N LEU A 303 30.89 12.68 -13.21
CA LEU A 303 30.00 13.40 -14.11
C LEU A 303 29.27 12.40 -15.03
N GLN A 304 27.94 12.55 -15.07
CA GLN A 304 27.07 11.82 -15.96
C GLN A 304 26.32 12.79 -16.86
N CYS A 305 25.88 12.30 -18.02
CA CYS A 305 25.11 13.10 -18.97
C CYS A 305 23.71 12.51 -19.14
N THR A 306 22.69 13.35 -19.05
CA THR A 306 21.31 12.93 -19.33
C THR A 306 21.11 12.71 -20.83
N SER A 307 20.04 12.03 -21.21
CA SER A 307 19.63 11.91 -22.62
C SER A 307 19.32 13.26 -23.29
N SER A 308 19.06 14.30 -22.48
CA SER A 308 18.84 15.68 -22.94
C SER A 308 20.14 16.51 -23.11
N GLY A 309 21.30 15.92 -22.76
CA GLY A 309 22.59 16.60 -22.89
C GLY A 309 23.01 17.43 -21.67
N GLU A 310 22.26 17.40 -20.58
CA GLU A 310 22.60 18.08 -19.33
C GLU A 310 23.59 17.24 -18.52
N TRP A 311 24.60 17.87 -17.96
CA TRP A 311 25.58 17.24 -17.09
C TRP A 311 25.07 17.22 -15.65
N TYR A 312 25.28 16.12 -14.91
CA TYR A 312 24.87 16.03 -13.52
C TYR A 312 25.78 15.16 -12.68
N VAL A 313 25.70 15.40 -11.37
CA VAL A 313 26.33 14.55 -10.33
C VAL A 313 25.31 14.29 -9.24
N ASP A 314 25.25 13.05 -8.78
CA ASP A 314 24.41 12.64 -7.67
C ASP A 314 25.21 12.68 -6.36
N TYR A 315 24.63 13.35 -5.34
CA TYR A 315 25.24 13.51 -4.03
C TYR A 315 24.40 12.82 -2.96
N TYR A 316 25.11 12.23 -1.99
CA TYR A 316 24.52 11.57 -0.83
C TYR A 316 25.29 11.99 0.41
N LYS A 317 24.57 12.35 1.48
CA LYS A 317 25.15 12.71 2.78
C LYS A 317 24.44 11.95 3.87
N VAL A 318 25.16 11.05 4.55
CA VAL A 318 24.65 10.31 5.71
C VAL A 318 24.75 11.25 6.92
N VAL A 319 23.62 11.59 7.52
CA VAL A 319 23.51 12.44 8.72
C VAL A 319 23.51 11.57 9.96
N LEU A 320 22.84 10.43 9.89
CA LEU A 320 22.73 9.46 10.98
C LEU A 320 22.84 8.07 10.39
N ASP A 321 23.61 7.22 11.03
CA ASP A 321 23.78 5.82 10.59
C ASP A 321 23.49 4.85 11.74
N LEU A 322 22.47 4.01 11.52
CA LEU A 322 22.06 2.90 12.38
C LEU A 322 21.93 3.26 13.87
N ASP A 323 21.32 4.38 14.20
CA ASP A 323 21.09 4.81 15.59
C ASP A 323 19.70 4.38 16.09
N SER A 324 19.63 4.03 17.36
CA SER A 324 18.37 3.63 18.03
C SER A 324 17.50 4.81 18.48
N LEU A 325 17.84 6.04 18.12
CA LEU A 325 17.06 7.27 18.34
C LEU A 325 16.66 7.55 19.80
N THR A 326 17.50 7.17 20.75
CA THR A 326 17.25 7.44 22.17
C THR A 326 17.35 8.93 22.51
N GLN A 327 18.19 9.69 21.75
CA GLN A 327 18.44 11.13 21.96
C GLN A 327 17.97 11.96 20.76
N TRP A 328 16.70 11.85 20.44
CA TRP A 328 16.10 12.48 19.27
C TRP A 328 16.32 14.02 19.16
N PRO A 329 16.23 14.84 20.23
CA PRO A 329 16.48 16.28 20.11
C PRO A 329 17.87 16.63 19.58
N ALA A 330 18.88 15.81 19.89
CA ALA A 330 20.23 15.99 19.38
C ALA A 330 20.30 15.75 17.87
N VAL A 331 19.63 14.70 17.40
CA VAL A 331 19.54 14.39 15.95
C VAL A 331 18.87 15.53 15.18
N MET A 332 17.78 16.08 15.71
CA MET A 332 17.07 17.20 15.06
C MET A 332 17.95 18.47 14.96
N ARG A 333 18.79 18.71 15.96
CA ARG A 333 19.74 19.83 15.91
C ARG A 333 20.79 19.60 14.81
N ILE A 334 21.38 18.40 14.76
CA ILE A 334 22.35 18.04 13.70
C ILE A 334 21.69 18.19 12.34
N LEU A 335 20.49 17.67 12.16
CA LEU A 335 19.78 17.76 10.90
C LEU A 335 19.49 19.20 10.48
N LYS A 336 19.16 20.08 11.43
CA LYS A 336 18.96 21.51 11.17
C LYS A 336 20.25 22.19 10.71
N GLU A 337 21.37 21.90 11.35
CA GLU A 337 22.69 22.39 10.95
C GLU A 337 23.07 21.90 9.55
N GLU A 338 22.80 20.62 9.27
CA GLU A 338 23.05 20.03 7.96
C GLU A 338 22.19 20.66 6.84
N PHE A 339 20.92 20.94 7.08
CA PHE A 339 20.09 21.65 6.11
C PHE A 339 20.60 23.07 5.83
N TYR A 340 21.05 23.77 6.85
CA TYR A 340 21.57 25.13 6.71
C TYR A 340 22.84 25.17 5.84
N HIS A 341 23.73 24.20 6.02
CA HIS A 341 25.01 24.17 5.30
C HIS A 341 24.95 23.43 3.97
N PHE A 342 23.90 22.65 3.70
CA PHE A 342 23.82 21.72 2.58
C PHE A 342 24.11 22.37 1.21
N GLN A 343 23.49 23.53 0.94
CA GLN A 343 23.70 24.24 -0.33
C GLN A 343 25.15 24.68 -0.48
N HIS A 344 25.69 25.23 0.58
CA HIS A 344 27.07 25.71 0.61
C HIS A 344 28.08 24.58 0.41
N ASP A 345 27.89 23.47 1.10
CA ASP A 345 28.80 22.32 1.05
C ASP A 345 28.85 21.66 -0.33
N ILE A 346 27.75 21.69 -1.06
CA ILE A 346 27.64 21.01 -2.35
C ILE A 346 27.95 21.94 -3.51
N LEU A 347 27.42 23.16 -3.51
CA LEU A 347 27.52 24.07 -4.67
C LEU A 347 28.78 24.91 -4.63
N LEU A 348 29.37 25.17 -3.45
CA LEU A 348 30.57 26.01 -3.37
C LEU A 348 31.84 25.17 -3.58
N ARG A 349 32.48 25.33 -4.71
CA ARG A 349 33.67 24.57 -5.12
C ARG A 349 34.90 25.46 -5.30
N PRO A 350 36.10 24.96 -4.98
CA PRO A 350 37.34 25.67 -5.25
C PRO A 350 37.55 25.79 -6.78
N VAL A 351 38.01 26.95 -7.23
CA VAL A 351 38.27 27.23 -8.66
C VAL A 351 39.49 26.45 -9.18
N SER A 352 40.42 26.05 -8.27
CA SER A 352 41.55 25.21 -8.61
C SER A 352 41.96 24.36 -7.42
N PRO A 353 42.59 23.17 -7.61
CA PRO A 353 43.10 22.35 -6.51
C PRO A 353 44.08 23.15 -5.65
N GLY A 354 43.77 23.28 -4.34
CA GLY A 354 44.59 24.04 -3.40
C GLY A 354 44.34 25.56 -3.33
N ALA A 355 43.29 26.06 -3.99
CA ALA A 355 42.91 27.45 -3.86
C ALA A 355 42.37 27.78 -2.47
N ASP A 356 42.75 28.99 -1.96
CA ASP A 356 42.24 29.53 -0.69
C ASP A 356 40.70 29.64 -0.67
N ILE A 357 40.13 29.66 0.53
CA ILE A 357 38.69 29.74 0.79
C ILE A 357 38.03 30.90 0.01
N ASP A 358 38.74 32.00 -0.15
CA ASP A 358 38.28 33.22 -0.84
C ASP A 358 38.15 33.04 -2.40
N ARG A 359 38.64 31.93 -2.95
CA ARG A 359 38.55 31.62 -4.40
C ARG A 359 37.60 30.47 -4.68
N ARG A 360 36.48 30.39 -3.95
CA ARG A 360 35.41 29.42 -4.20
C ARG A 360 34.35 30.06 -5.10
N ARG A 361 33.75 29.25 -5.95
CA ARG A 361 32.67 29.65 -6.88
C ARG A 361 31.47 28.74 -6.66
N LEU A 362 30.28 29.31 -6.71
CA LEU A 362 29.03 28.54 -6.80
C LEU A 362 28.94 27.92 -8.19
N LEU A 363 28.87 26.60 -8.23
CA LEU A 363 28.77 25.82 -9.45
C LEU A 363 27.55 24.90 -9.39
N GLY A 364 26.83 24.83 -10.50
CA GLY A 364 25.66 24.00 -10.66
C GLY A 364 24.40 24.52 -9.97
N ARG A 365 23.33 23.79 -10.16
CA ARG A 365 22.01 24.04 -9.55
C ARG A 365 21.37 22.73 -9.10
N PHE A 366 20.61 22.75 -8.02
CA PHE A 366 19.84 21.59 -7.62
C PHE A 366 18.77 21.28 -8.67
N ALA A 367 18.64 19.98 -8.98
CA ALA A 367 17.57 19.50 -9.83
C ALA A 367 16.23 19.65 -9.11
N SER A 368 15.17 19.81 -9.88
CA SER A 368 13.81 19.71 -9.36
C SER A 368 13.50 18.29 -8.88
N ALA A 369 12.57 18.15 -7.95
CA ALA A 369 12.21 16.88 -7.35
C ALA A 369 11.90 15.79 -8.37
N TYR A 370 11.22 16.13 -9.46
CA TYR A 370 10.86 15.19 -10.53
C TYR A 370 12.06 14.69 -11.36
N GLN A 371 13.18 15.44 -11.39
CA GLN A 371 14.42 15.09 -12.09
C GLN A 371 15.45 14.42 -11.17
N GLY A 372 15.12 14.28 -9.89
CA GLY A 372 16.05 13.78 -8.88
C GLY A 372 16.42 12.31 -9.05
N ASN A 373 17.35 11.88 -8.23
CA ASN A 373 17.97 10.56 -8.22
C ASN A 373 17.30 9.59 -7.22
N LEU A 374 15.97 9.56 -7.19
CA LEU A 374 15.19 8.73 -6.27
C LEU A 374 15.53 7.24 -6.39
N LEU A 375 15.51 6.71 -7.62
CA LEU A 375 15.75 5.27 -7.82
C LEU A 375 17.20 4.88 -7.54
N GLU A 376 18.14 5.77 -7.84
CA GLU A 376 19.54 5.61 -7.52
C GLU A 376 19.77 5.54 -6.00
N ALA A 377 19.12 6.43 -5.24
CA ALA A 377 19.16 6.42 -3.77
C ALA A 377 18.59 5.11 -3.19
N VAL A 378 17.42 4.68 -3.68
CA VAL A 378 16.82 3.40 -3.29
C VAL A 378 17.75 2.23 -3.60
N ASN A 379 18.34 2.20 -4.80
CA ASN A 379 19.28 1.13 -5.18
C ASN A 379 20.56 1.13 -4.35
N MET A 380 21.02 2.29 -3.89
CA MET A 380 22.17 2.38 -2.97
C MET A 380 21.89 1.59 -1.68
N GLU A 381 20.72 1.76 -1.09
CA GLU A 381 20.31 1.02 0.11
C GLU A 381 20.09 -0.46 -0.19
N LEU A 382 19.43 -0.79 -1.30
CA LEU A 382 19.26 -2.17 -1.73
C LEU A 382 20.58 -2.89 -1.98
N ASN A 383 21.64 -2.16 -2.38
CA ASN A 383 22.98 -2.74 -2.54
C ASN A 383 23.59 -3.16 -1.20
N SER A 384 23.38 -2.37 -0.14
CA SER A 384 23.87 -2.70 1.20
C SER A 384 23.23 -3.99 1.72
N SER A 385 21.98 -4.23 1.38
CA SER A 385 21.19 -5.40 1.80
C SER A 385 21.48 -6.66 1.01
N ASN A 386 22.06 -6.54 -0.19
CA ASN A 386 22.17 -7.65 -1.15
C ASN A 386 23.29 -8.64 -0.84
N LYS A 387 24.35 -8.20 -0.16
CA LYS A 387 25.56 -9.02 0.03
C LYS A 387 25.65 -9.72 1.39
N HIS A 388 24.92 -9.27 2.38
CA HIS A 388 25.05 -9.76 3.76
C HIS A 388 23.68 -9.88 4.42
N TYR A 389 22.97 -10.93 4.06
CA TYR A 389 21.65 -11.30 4.59
C TYR A 389 21.70 -11.85 6.01
N LEU A 390 22.81 -11.78 6.66
CA LEU A 390 22.92 -12.11 8.06
C LEU A 390 22.50 -10.88 8.85
N ASP A 391 21.21 -10.80 9.14
CA ASP A 391 20.75 -9.92 10.20
C ASP A 391 21.45 -10.34 11.48
N ARG A 392 22.36 -9.51 11.94
CA ARG A 392 23.07 -9.73 13.20
C ARG A 392 22.18 -9.53 14.41
N ASP A 393 21.10 -8.83 14.24
CA ASP A 393 20.09 -8.59 15.26
C ASP A 393 18.78 -9.28 14.87
N LEU A 394 18.54 -10.45 15.45
CA LEU A 394 17.34 -11.26 15.21
C LEU A 394 16.05 -10.65 15.76
N THR A 395 16.14 -9.59 16.56
CA THR A 395 14.97 -8.89 17.10
C THR A 395 14.54 -7.73 16.22
N ARG A 396 15.43 -7.26 15.31
CA ARG A 396 15.20 -6.12 14.42
C ARG A 396 15.25 -6.56 12.97
N THR A 397 14.20 -7.21 12.53
CA THR A 397 14.09 -7.71 11.17
C THR A 397 13.13 -6.89 10.33
N GLY A 398 13.41 -6.85 9.06
CA GLY A 398 12.65 -6.07 8.09
C GLY A 398 13.34 -4.75 7.75
N PHE A 399 13.08 -4.29 6.54
CA PHE A 399 13.56 -3.03 6.00
C PHE A 399 12.38 -2.09 5.74
N LEU A 400 12.50 -0.87 6.20
CA LEU A 400 11.55 0.18 5.92
C LEU A 400 12.29 1.34 5.24
N LEU A 401 11.88 1.70 4.04
CA LEU A 401 12.36 2.89 3.34
C LEU A 401 11.30 3.97 3.42
N ILE A 402 11.68 5.15 3.91
CA ILE A 402 10.82 6.33 3.91
C ILE A 402 11.52 7.39 3.07
N VAL A 403 10.86 7.86 2.02
CA VAL A 403 11.38 8.93 1.17
C VAL A 403 10.54 10.19 1.36
N LEU A 404 11.19 11.27 1.75
CA LEU A 404 10.59 12.59 1.91
C LEU A 404 10.95 13.44 0.68
N THR A 405 9.94 14.03 0.06
CA THR A 405 10.12 14.93 -1.11
C THR A 405 9.25 16.17 -0.98
N ALA A 406 9.79 17.32 -1.38
CA ALA A 406 9.00 18.54 -1.55
C ALA A 406 8.21 18.56 -2.87
N GLY A 407 8.46 17.60 -3.75
CA GLY A 407 7.75 17.47 -5.03
C GLY A 407 6.34 16.92 -4.89
N THR A 408 5.57 17.03 -5.98
CA THR A 408 4.18 16.59 -6.09
C THR A 408 4.00 15.08 -6.30
N GLY A 409 5.07 14.28 -6.11
CA GLY A 409 5.03 12.82 -6.30
C GLY A 409 5.20 12.38 -7.77
N HIS A 410 5.56 13.30 -8.66
CA HIS A 410 5.90 12.99 -10.05
C HIS A 410 7.41 12.81 -10.19
N PHE A 411 7.84 11.70 -10.80
CA PHE A 411 9.26 11.39 -10.99
C PHE A 411 9.54 10.94 -12.41
N HIS A 412 10.64 11.41 -12.98
CA HIS A 412 11.18 10.92 -14.22
C HIS A 412 12.20 9.82 -13.95
N ALA A 413 12.01 8.65 -14.51
CA ALA A 413 12.89 7.52 -14.30
C ALA A 413 13.24 6.80 -15.60
N ASP A 414 14.43 6.19 -15.62
CA ASP A 414 14.78 5.22 -16.65
C ASP A 414 13.97 3.93 -16.46
N LYS A 415 13.42 3.42 -17.56
CA LYS A 415 12.57 2.22 -17.55
C LYS A 415 13.32 0.99 -17.04
N ALA A 416 14.59 0.83 -17.44
CA ALA A 416 15.40 -0.32 -17.05
C ALA A 416 15.73 -0.27 -15.55
N LEU A 417 16.10 0.92 -15.06
CA LEU A 417 16.37 1.15 -13.64
C LEU A 417 15.12 0.92 -12.78
N LEU A 418 13.96 1.44 -13.20
CA LEU A 418 12.70 1.20 -12.46
C LEU A 418 12.37 -0.28 -12.38
N ARG A 419 12.47 -1.01 -13.51
CA ARG A 419 12.22 -2.46 -13.53
C ARG A 419 13.16 -3.21 -12.59
N LEU A 420 14.45 -2.88 -12.64
CA LEU A 420 15.46 -3.48 -11.77
C LEU A 420 15.16 -3.20 -10.29
N THR A 421 14.86 -1.93 -9.94
CA THR A 421 14.56 -1.51 -8.57
C THR A 421 13.32 -2.23 -8.04
N THR A 422 12.25 -2.26 -8.83
CA THR A 422 11.00 -2.94 -8.47
C THR A 422 11.23 -4.43 -8.24
N GLN A 423 11.94 -5.09 -9.16
CA GLN A 423 12.29 -6.51 -9.01
C GLN A 423 13.07 -6.78 -7.72
N ARG A 424 14.09 -5.97 -7.44
CA ARG A 424 14.92 -6.10 -6.23
C ARG A 424 14.12 -5.88 -4.95
N MET A 425 13.22 -4.89 -4.94
CA MET A 425 12.35 -4.64 -3.79
C MET A 425 11.41 -5.82 -3.52
N PHE A 426 10.83 -6.39 -4.57
CA PHE A 426 10.02 -7.61 -4.45
C PHE A 426 10.85 -8.80 -3.94
N ASP A 427 12.02 -9.04 -4.53
CA ASP A 427 12.89 -10.15 -4.16
C ASP A 427 13.38 -10.05 -2.70
N GLN A 428 13.48 -8.84 -2.17
CA GLN A 428 13.93 -8.57 -0.81
C GLN A 428 12.77 -8.32 0.17
N ALA A 429 11.52 -8.33 -0.29
CA ALA A 429 10.33 -7.99 0.48
C ALA A 429 10.44 -6.62 1.21
N ILE A 430 11.08 -5.63 0.53
CA ILE A 430 11.25 -4.27 1.05
C ILE A 430 10.13 -3.40 0.53
N SER A 431 9.49 -2.68 1.43
CA SER A 431 8.50 -1.66 1.09
C SER A 431 9.08 -0.25 1.21
N MET A 432 8.59 0.67 0.39
CA MET A 432 8.96 2.08 0.41
C MET A 432 7.71 2.93 0.62
N ASP A 433 7.77 3.83 1.59
CA ASP A 433 6.76 4.85 1.82
C ASP A 433 7.25 6.18 1.23
N LEU A 434 6.45 6.78 0.36
CA LEU A 434 6.71 8.09 -0.22
C LEU A 434 5.89 9.15 0.52
N VAL A 435 6.57 10.12 1.10
CA VAL A 435 5.95 11.25 1.80
C VAL A 435 6.14 12.51 0.98
N CYS A 436 5.06 13.01 0.40
CA CYS A 436 5.02 14.28 -0.30
C CYS A 436 4.66 15.39 0.68
N LEU A 437 5.50 16.43 0.76
CA LEU A 437 5.29 17.57 1.66
C LEU A 437 4.32 18.61 1.07
N SER A 438 4.02 18.50 -0.22
CA SER A 438 3.04 19.34 -0.91
C SER A 438 1.64 19.11 -0.38
N GLN A 439 0.82 20.18 -0.41
CA GLN A 439 -0.58 20.12 0.05
C GLN A 439 -1.43 19.22 -0.83
N MET A 440 -2.39 18.54 -0.21
CA MET A 440 -3.38 17.75 -0.92
C MET A 440 -4.54 18.64 -1.43
N PRO A 441 -5.15 18.36 -2.59
CA PRO A 441 -4.87 17.21 -3.45
C PRO A 441 -3.59 17.40 -4.28
N LEU A 442 -2.79 16.34 -4.40
CA LEU A 442 -1.66 16.36 -5.32
C LEU A 442 -2.18 16.51 -6.75
N GLN A 443 -1.46 17.27 -7.58
CA GLN A 443 -1.81 17.44 -9.01
C GLN A 443 -1.83 16.10 -9.75
N THR A 444 -1.00 15.17 -9.31
CA THR A 444 -0.96 13.78 -9.82
C THR A 444 -0.87 12.80 -8.66
N VAL A 445 -1.45 11.63 -8.83
CA VAL A 445 -1.13 10.48 -7.96
C VAL A 445 0.36 10.21 -8.13
N PRO A 446 1.12 9.80 -7.07
CA PRO A 446 2.52 9.45 -7.20
C PRO A 446 2.75 8.63 -8.46
N HIS A 447 3.45 9.20 -9.43
CA HIS A 447 3.54 8.69 -10.79
C HIS A 447 4.98 8.72 -11.27
N ILE A 448 5.44 7.57 -11.77
CA ILE A 448 6.75 7.47 -12.38
C ILE A 448 6.60 7.58 -13.89
N HIS A 449 7.10 8.66 -14.46
CA HIS A 449 7.14 8.87 -15.90
C HIS A 449 8.38 8.21 -16.50
N LEU A 450 8.17 7.27 -17.41
CA LEU A 450 9.25 6.50 -18.01
C LEU A 450 9.87 7.29 -19.17
N LYS A 451 11.16 7.59 -19.07
CA LYS A 451 11.96 8.02 -20.21
C LYS A 451 12.31 6.78 -21.05
N SER A 452 11.70 6.63 -22.21
CA SER A 452 12.12 5.66 -23.22
C SER A 452 13.31 6.28 -23.99
N LYS A 453 14.41 5.54 -24.07
CA LYS A 453 15.41 5.83 -25.10
C LYS A 453 14.79 5.34 -26.42
N GLU A 454 14.19 6.23 -27.19
CA GLU A 454 13.91 5.91 -28.58
C GLU A 454 15.24 5.58 -29.25
N PRO A 455 15.35 4.46 -29.98
CA PRO A 455 16.51 4.24 -30.82
C PRO A 455 16.49 5.37 -31.88
N THR A 456 17.46 6.25 -31.80
CA THR A 456 17.76 7.20 -32.89
C THR A 456 17.87 6.40 -34.17
N LYS A 457 16.89 6.60 -35.07
CA LYS A 457 16.93 6.07 -36.43
C LYS A 457 18.08 6.73 -37.21
#